data_fc642d255e77c0f31512227b5373e96b
#
_entry.id   fc642d255e77c0f31512227b5373e96b
#
_cell.length_a   1.000
_cell.length_b   1.000
_cell.length_c   1.000
_cell.angle_alpha   90.00
_cell.angle_beta   90.00
_cell.angle_gamma   90.00
#
_symmetry.space_group_name_H-M   'P 1'
#
loop_
_entity.id
_entity.type
_entity.pdbx_description
1 polymer ?
#
loop_
_entity_poly.entity_id
_entity_poly.type
_entity_poly.pdbx_seq_one_letter_code
_entity_poly.pdbx_strand_id
1 'polypeptide(L)'
;MKIDFKKFSGTGMTSDSSREKLISILKNEGIKNSKVLRSMQLIPRHIFVDEAISSKAYDNTALPIGKSQTISHPLIVAKMTEIIMAYEPKRVLEIGTGSGYQASILSLL
;
A
#
# COMPACT_ATOMS: atom_id res chain seq x y z
N MET A 1 -6.53 19.00 -5.17
CA MET A 1 -5.78 19.12 -3.92
C MET A 1 -4.45 18.38 -4.06
N LYS A 2 -3.35 19.06 -3.78
CA LYS A 2 -2.03 18.42 -3.78
C LYS A 2 -1.73 17.90 -2.38
N ILE A 3 -1.33 16.64 -2.29
CA ILE A 3 -0.88 16.04 -1.05
C ILE A 3 0.66 16.05 -1.05
N ASP A 4 1.24 16.60 -0.01
CA ASP A 4 2.70 16.57 0.18
C ASP A 4 3.07 15.26 0.89
N PHE A 5 3.40 14.24 0.11
CA PHE A 5 3.77 12.93 0.62
C PHE A 5 5.10 12.93 1.38
N LYS A 6 5.93 13.96 1.22
CA LYS A 6 7.20 14.07 1.95
C LYS A 6 6.99 14.17 3.46
N LYS A 7 5.84 14.72 3.90
CA LYS A 7 5.49 14.79 5.32
C LYS A 7 5.37 13.43 5.99
N PHE A 8 5.18 12.37 5.19
CA PHE A 8 5.01 11.00 5.67
C PHE A 8 6.25 10.15 5.46
N SER A 9 7.37 10.75 5.06
CA SER A 9 8.64 10.03 4.94
C SER A 9 9.09 9.58 6.32
N GLY A 10 9.45 8.30 6.40
CA GLY A 10 9.97 7.72 7.63
C GLY A 10 11.49 7.65 7.63
N THR A 11 12.03 6.99 8.63
CA THR A 11 13.46 6.73 8.78
C THR A 11 13.70 5.25 9.03
N GLY A 12 14.92 4.75 8.76
CA GLY A 12 15.24 3.34 8.95
C GLY A 12 14.31 2.44 8.15
N MET A 13 13.61 1.53 8.84
CA MET A 13 12.71 0.55 8.21
C MET A 13 11.43 1.17 7.63
N THR A 14 11.12 2.44 7.94
CA THR A 14 9.98 3.15 7.36
C THR A 14 10.41 4.17 6.30
N SER A 15 11.69 4.16 5.92
CA SER A 15 12.27 5.08 4.95
C SER A 15 11.78 4.84 3.52
N ASP A 16 12.01 5.81 2.65
CA ASP A 16 11.74 5.68 1.22
C ASP A 16 12.52 4.51 0.61
N SER A 17 13.75 4.26 1.11
CA SER A 17 14.57 3.13 0.68
C SER A 17 13.90 1.78 0.96
N SER A 18 13.31 1.62 2.15
CA SER A 18 12.56 0.41 2.51
C SER A 18 11.34 0.23 1.63
N ARG A 19 10.66 1.34 1.32
CA ARG A 19 9.50 1.35 0.44
C ARG A 19 9.88 0.94 -0.98
N GLU A 20 10.98 1.47 -1.49
CA GLU A 20 11.51 1.11 -2.81
C GLU A 20 11.88 -0.36 -2.91
N LYS A 21 12.42 -0.95 -1.83
CA LYS A 21 12.68 -2.39 -1.77
C LYS A 21 11.39 -3.19 -1.92
N LEU A 22 10.33 -2.78 -1.23
CA LEU A 22 9.02 -3.44 -1.36
C LEU A 22 8.53 -3.37 -2.81
N ILE A 23 8.62 -2.21 -3.45
CA ILE A 23 8.20 -2.04 -4.85
C ILE A 23 9.01 -2.99 -5.76
N SER A 24 10.31 -3.14 -5.53
CA SER A 24 11.15 -4.08 -6.29
C SER A 24 10.69 -5.53 -6.11
N ILE A 25 10.34 -5.92 -4.88
CA ILE A 25 9.79 -7.25 -4.59
C ILE A 25 8.50 -7.47 -5.39
N LEU A 26 7.60 -6.49 -5.39
CA LEU A 26 6.32 -6.58 -6.11
C LEU A 26 6.54 -6.75 -7.62
N LYS A 27 7.49 -6.02 -8.20
CA LYS A 27 7.88 -6.19 -9.61
C LYS A 27 8.36 -7.60 -9.89
N ASN A 28 9.24 -8.12 -9.04
CA ASN A 28 9.78 -9.47 -9.19
C ASN A 28 8.71 -10.55 -9.04
N GLU A 29 7.67 -10.28 -8.25
CA GLU A 29 6.53 -11.18 -8.06
C GLU A 29 5.47 -11.05 -9.18
N GLY A 30 5.71 -10.23 -10.18
CA GLY A 30 4.89 -10.15 -11.38
C GLY A 30 3.94 -8.98 -11.49
N ILE A 31 4.02 -8.00 -10.59
CA ILE A 31 3.22 -6.78 -10.73
C ILE A 31 3.79 -5.92 -11.85
N LYS A 32 2.99 -5.66 -12.87
CA LYS A 32 3.41 -4.99 -14.11
C LYS A 32 2.82 -3.59 -14.28
N ASN A 33 1.69 -3.29 -13.65
CA ASN A 33 1.03 -2.00 -13.82
C ASN A 33 1.83 -0.91 -13.11
N SER A 34 2.46 -0.02 -13.89
CA SER A 34 3.31 1.05 -13.35
C SER A 34 2.54 2.04 -12.49
N LYS A 35 1.26 2.28 -12.77
CA LYS A 35 0.41 3.17 -11.98
C LYS A 35 0.12 2.58 -10.60
N VAL A 36 -0.12 1.29 -10.53
CA VAL A 36 -0.31 0.57 -9.27
C VAL A 36 0.96 0.65 -8.42
N LEU A 37 2.11 0.35 -9.01
CA LEU A 37 3.40 0.42 -8.33
C LEU A 37 3.69 1.84 -7.85
N ARG A 38 3.40 2.85 -8.67
CA ARG A 38 3.60 4.25 -8.32
C ARG A 38 2.73 4.68 -7.14
N SER A 39 1.45 4.26 -7.13
CA SER A 39 0.54 4.55 -6.03
C SER A 39 1.04 3.94 -4.73
N MET A 40 1.50 2.70 -4.77
CA MET A 40 2.03 2.02 -3.59
C MET A 40 3.36 2.62 -3.13
N GLN A 41 4.14 3.19 -4.03
CA GLN A 41 5.35 3.91 -3.68
C GLN A 41 5.02 5.25 -2.97
N LEU A 42 3.96 5.93 -3.38
CA LEU A 42 3.55 7.23 -2.82
C LEU A 42 2.83 7.11 -1.49
N ILE A 43 1.95 6.12 -1.33
CA ILE A 43 1.17 5.95 -0.10
C ILE A 43 2.06 5.40 1.01
N PRO A 44 2.19 6.11 2.15
CA PRO A 44 3.04 5.68 3.25
C PRO A 44 2.37 4.60 4.09
N ARG A 45 2.61 3.34 3.75
CA ARG A 45 1.97 2.19 4.41
C ARG A 45 2.17 2.20 5.93
N HIS A 46 3.31 2.70 6.40
CA HIS A 46 3.63 2.69 7.84
C HIS A 46 2.70 3.53 8.70
N ILE A 47 1.99 4.51 8.13
CA ILE A 47 1.02 5.30 8.90
C ILE A 47 -0.32 4.57 9.10
N PHE A 48 -0.52 3.45 8.42
CA PHE A 48 -1.75 2.64 8.51
C PHE A 48 -1.64 1.51 9.55
N VAL A 49 -0.50 1.39 10.22
CA VAL A 49 -0.26 0.39 11.26
C VAL A 49 0.16 1.08 12.56
N ASP A 50 0.04 0.36 13.68
CA ASP A 50 0.50 0.88 14.97
C ASP A 50 2.00 1.15 14.93
N GLU A 51 2.41 2.22 15.62
CA GLU A 51 3.81 2.61 15.70
C GLU A 51 4.70 1.46 16.19
N ALA A 52 4.19 0.66 17.12
CA ALA A 52 4.92 -0.48 17.69
C ALA A 52 5.38 -1.50 16.64
N ILE A 53 4.67 -1.61 15.52
CA ILE A 53 5.00 -2.57 14.44
C ILE A 53 5.31 -1.87 13.12
N SER A 54 5.47 -0.56 13.12
CA SER A 54 5.72 0.23 11.91
C SER A 54 7.00 -0.19 11.19
N SER A 55 7.99 -0.73 11.90
CA SER A 55 9.23 -1.24 11.31
C SER A 55 9.00 -2.39 10.32
N LYS A 56 7.85 -3.08 10.40
CA LYS A 56 7.47 -4.18 9.51
C LYS A 56 6.55 -3.75 8.39
N ALA A 57 6.19 -2.46 8.32
CA ALA A 57 5.19 -1.96 7.37
C ALA A 57 5.54 -2.23 5.90
N TYR A 58 6.82 -2.26 5.57
CA TYR A 58 7.29 -2.51 4.20
C TYR A 58 7.77 -3.93 3.95
N ASP A 59 7.57 -4.83 4.90
CA ASP A 59 7.71 -6.26 4.66
C ASP A 59 6.54 -6.73 3.80
N ASN A 60 6.79 -7.68 2.92
CA ASN A 60 5.75 -8.25 2.07
C ASN A 60 4.93 -9.27 2.86
N THR A 61 4.18 -8.80 3.85
CA THR A 61 3.38 -9.62 4.77
C THR A 61 2.15 -8.86 5.24
N ALA A 62 1.13 -9.58 5.70
CA ALA A 62 0.00 -8.99 6.39
C ALA A 62 0.39 -8.63 7.83
N LEU A 63 -0.21 -7.59 8.37
CA LEU A 63 0.04 -7.13 9.73
C LEU A 63 -1.28 -6.89 10.47
N PRO A 64 -1.32 -7.09 11.80
CA PRO A 64 -2.53 -6.81 12.57
C PRO A 64 -2.76 -5.29 12.71
N ILE A 65 -4.05 -4.90 12.69
CA ILE A 65 -4.46 -3.50 12.90
C ILE A 65 -5.45 -3.34 14.06
N GLY A 66 -5.59 -4.38 14.90
CA GLY A 66 -6.53 -4.41 16.01
C GLY A 66 -7.88 -5.02 15.62
N LYS A 67 -8.72 -5.31 16.63
CA LYS A 67 -10.07 -5.88 16.47
C LYS A 67 -10.08 -7.15 15.59
N SER A 68 -9.03 -7.98 15.70
CA SER A 68 -8.86 -9.22 14.91
C SER A 68 -8.80 -8.98 13.40
N GLN A 69 -8.45 -7.76 12.97
CA GLN A 69 -8.30 -7.40 11.55
C GLN A 69 -6.83 -7.23 11.18
N THR A 70 -6.56 -7.26 9.88
CA THR A 70 -5.22 -7.09 9.33
C THR A 70 -5.21 -6.05 8.21
N ILE A 71 -4.05 -5.39 8.03
CA ILE A 71 -3.73 -4.75 6.77
C ILE A 71 -3.20 -5.85 5.84
N SER A 72 -3.76 -5.95 4.65
CA SER A 72 -3.45 -7.06 3.75
C SER A 72 -1.98 -7.05 3.31
N HIS A 73 -1.48 -8.24 3.03
CA HIS A 73 -0.20 -8.48 2.41
C HIS A 73 -0.01 -7.57 1.17
N PRO A 74 1.10 -6.84 1.03
CA PRO A 74 1.30 -5.90 -0.08
C PRO A 74 1.11 -6.51 -1.47
N LEU A 75 1.58 -7.72 -1.70
CA LEU A 75 1.41 -8.39 -2.99
C LEU A 75 -0.07 -8.61 -3.32
N ILE A 76 -0.87 -8.96 -2.32
CA ILE A 76 -2.32 -9.15 -2.51
C ILE A 76 -2.99 -7.82 -2.85
N VAL A 77 -2.64 -6.74 -2.15
CA VAL A 77 -3.14 -5.39 -2.46
C VAL A 77 -2.80 -5.02 -3.90
N ALA A 78 -1.56 -5.24 -4.31
CA ALA A 78 -1.10 -4.93 -5.66
C ALA A 78 -1.85 -5.74 -6.73
N LYS A 79 -2.00 -7.05 -6.52
CA LYS A 79 -2.71 -7.93 -7.45
C LYS A 79 -4.18 -7.56 -7.58
N MET A 80 -4.85 -7.33 -6.47
CA MET A 80 -6.26 -6.94 -6.47
C MET A 80 -6.44 -5.60 -7.19
N THR A 81 -5.54 -4.66 -6.96
CA THR A 81 -5.57 -3.35 -7.61
C THR A 81 -5.35 -3.48 -9.12
N GLU A 82 -4.39 -4.30 -9.55
CA GLU A 82 -4.18 -4.56 -10.99
C GLU A 82 -5.42 -5.14 -11.66
N ILE A 83 -6.09 -6.08 -11.01
CA ILE A 83 -7.31 -6.70 -11.53
C ILE A 83 -8.41 -5.65 -11.70
N ILE A 84 -8.61 -4.82 -10.68
CA ILE A 84 -9.61 -3.75 -10.72
C ILE A 84 -9.29 -2.76 -11.86
N MET A 85 -8.03 -2.35 -11.97
CA MET A 85 -7.61 -1.36 -12.96
C MET A 85 -7.74 -1.86 -14.39
N ALA A 86 -7.70 -3.17 -14.61
CA ALA A 86 -7.91 -3.77 -15.93
C ALA A 86 -9.31 -3.46 -16.50
N TYR A 87 -10.29 -3.20 -15.65
CA TYR A 87 -11.64 -2.82 -16.05
C TYR A 87 -11.83 -1.32 -16.23
N GLU A 88 -10.79 -0.52 -15.99
CA GLU A 88 -10.81 0.95 -16.10
C GLU A 88 -12.00 1.60 -15.37
N PRO A 89 -12.24 1.27 -14.09
CA PRO A 89 -13.41 1.77 -13.38
C PRO A 89 -13.27 3.25 -13.07
N LYS A 90 -14.38 3.97 -13.11
CA LYS A 90 -14.45 5.38 -12.67
C LYS A 90 -14.94 5.50 -11.23
N ARG A 91 -15.64 4.49 -10.75
CA ARG A 91 -16.24 4.47 -9.42
C ARG A 91 -16.04 3.07 -8.84
N VAL A 92 -15.58 3.03 -7.59
CA VAL A 92 -15.32 1.78 -6.88
C VAL A 92 -16.00 1.84 -5.52
N LEU A 93 -16.69 0.76 -5.17
CA LEU A 93 -17.23 0.55 -3.82
C LEU A 93 -16.41 -0.52 -3.14
N GLU A 94 -15.87 -0.21 -1.96
CA GLU A 94 -15.17 -1.16 -1.13
C GLU A 94 -16.00 -1.51 0.10
N ILE A 95 -16.20 -2.80 0.35
CA ILE A 95 -16.85 -3.30 1.57
C ILE A 95 -15.76 -3.90 2.45
N GLY A 96 -15.72 -3.51 3.74
CA GLY A 96 -14.69 -3.97 4.65
C GLY A 96 -13.38 -3.21 4.49
N THR A 97 -13.45 -1.88 4.51
CA THR A 97 -12.31 -0.98 4.28
C THR A 97 -11.13 -1.24 5.23
N GLY A 98 -11.40 -1.68 6.46
CA GLY A 98 -10.35 -1.98 7.43
C GLY A 98 -9.49 -0.77 7.75
N SER A 99 -8.18 -0.83 7.44
CA SER A 99 -7.24 0.25 7.69
C SER A 99 -7.42 1.46 6.78
N GLY A 100 -8.08 1.30 5.63
CA GLY A 100 -8.17 2.31 4.59
C GLY A 100 -6.99 2.30 3.61
N TYR A 101 -6.04 1.39 3.76
CA TYR A 101 -4.86 1.33 2.89
C TYR A 101 -5.24 1.08 1.42
N GLN A 102 -6.07 0.07 1.16
CA GLN A 102 -6.54 -0.24 -0.20
C GLN A 102 -7.30 0.95 -0.82
N ALA A 103 -8.18 1.59 -0.02
CA ALA A 103 -8.92 2.77 -0.47
C ALA A 103 -7.97 3.91 -0.83
N SER A 104 -6.91 4.12 -0.05
CA SER A 104 -5.90 5.15 -0.32
C SER A 104 -5.16 4.88 -1.63
N ILE A 105 -4.79 3.62 -1.89
CA ILE A 105 -4.16 3.23 -3.16
C ILE A 105 -5.09 3.53 -4.33
N LEU A 106 -6.35 3.09 -4.24
CA LEU A 106 -7.34 3.30 -5.30
C LEU A 106 -7.62 4.77 -5.56
N SER A 107 -7.56 5.61 -4.53
CA SER A 107 -7.85 7.05 -4.65
C SER A 107 -6.86 7.79 -5.56
N LEU A 108 -5.66 7.26 -5.75
CA LEU A 108 -4.64 7.84 -6.63
C LEU A 108 -4.77 7.35 -8.08
N LEU A 109 -5.62 6.40 -8.33
CA LEU A 109 -5.84 5.79 -9.63
C LEU A 109 -7.18 6.23 -10.22
#